data_61174497b3921cb50d46714dd6e2765e
#
_entry.id   61174497b3921cb50d46714dd6e2765e
#
_cell.length_a   1.000
_cell.length_b   1.000
_cell.length_c   1.000
_cell.angle_alpha   90.00
_cell.angle_beta   90.00
_cell.angle_gamma   90.00
#
_symmetry.space_group_name_H-M   'P 1'
#
loop_
_entity.id
_entity.type
_entity.pdbx_description
1 polymer ?
#
loop_
_entity_poly.entity_id
_entity_poly.type
_entity_poly.pdbx_seq_one_letter_code
_entity_poly.pdbx_strand_id
1 'polypeptide(L)'
;MLSSRTVAVFLLMTPLVPSVLAQRSESTASLLLRFDNEHDLAAKEHLLLTVTNKDAGAGPPLLRLAESTTNSDTRWMAMRGMATLRYTDCAPFLEASLKDSDALVRSNAARALGDLRIGNASTALLAMFAAEQDPEAIQQASAALQMLDIKAAVPLIREKLPVFTGQTREWLIGALGMLGSIRDVPLIAGYLDDDVSGMAATEAIRELAGVSFGPLSLSTNGGVNGYPPPETLAARAWWKSHKVEWPHCDDCHPKSSR
;
A
#
# COMPACT_ATOMS: atom_id res chain seq x y z
N MET A 1 -68.17 58.26 -35.37
CA MET A 1 -66.83 58.04 -35.97
C MET A 1 -65.88 57.82 -34.83
N LEU A 2 -65.64 56.57 -34.45
CA LEU A 2 -64.62 56.21 -33.49
C LEU A 2 -64.00 54.87 -33.95
N SER A 3 -62.74 54.94 -34.39
CA SER A 3 -61.94 53.90 -34.94
C SER A 3 -61.45 52.93 -33.81
N SER A 4 -61.86 51.70 -33.91
CA SER A 4 -61.35 50.58 -33.06
C SER A 4 -59.97 50.19 -33.51
N ARG A 5 -58.94 50.37 -32.67
CA ARG A 5 -57.58 49.83 -32.84
C ARG A 5 -57.49 48.55 -32.08
N THR A 6 -57.50 47.46 -32.80
CA THR A 6 -57.21 46.13 -32.29
C THR A 6 -55.68 45.99 -32.04
N VAL A 7 -55.31 45.92 -30.81
CA VAL A 7 -53.93 45.61 -30.44
C VAL A 7 -53.75 44.08 -30.43
N ALA A 8 -53.05 43.55 -31.42
CA ALA A 8 -52.64 42.14 -31.44
C ALA A 8 -51.48 41.94 -30.49
N VAL A 9 -51.70 41.21 -29.36
CA VAL A 9 -50.66 40.77 -28.45
C VAL A 9 -50.05 39.51 -29.07
N PHE A 10 -48.87 39.68 -29.67
CA PHE A 10 -48.00 38.54 -30.02
C PHE A 10 -47.41 37.94 -28.75
N LEU A 11 -48.00 36.86 -28.27
CA LEU A 11 -47.34 35.97 -27.31
C LEU A 11 -46.17 35.31 -28.04
N LEU A 12 -44.95 35.81 -27.79
CA LEU A 12 -43.71 35.11 -28.11
C LEU A 12 -43.65 33.85 -27.24
N MET A 13 -44.15 32.75 -27.80
CA MET A 13 -43.78 31.41 -27.29
C MET A 13 -42.30 31.22 -27.54
N THR A 14 -41.48 31.56 -26.55
CA THR A 14 -40.12 31.05 -26.50
C THR A 14 -40.21 29.52 -26.43
N PRO A 15 -39.58 28.79 -27.34
CA PRO A 15 -39.50 27.34 -27.17
C PRO A 15 -38.76 27.10 -25.87
N LEU A 16 -39.42 26.46 -24.89
CA LEU A 16 -38.76 25.81 -23.75
C LEU A 16 -37.72 24.89 -24.36
N VAL A 17 -36.48 25.36 -24.39
CA VAL A 17 -35.35 24.51 -24.70
C VAL A 17 -35.35 23.40 -23.63
N PRO A 18 -35.50 22.13 -24.00
CA PRO A 18 -35.35 21.05 -23.07
C PRO A 18 -33.84 20.84 -22.82
N SER A 19 -33.22 21.82 -22.19
CA SER A 19 -31.79 21.75 -21.79
C SER A 19 -31.59 21.11 -20.42
N VAL A 20 -32.57 20.35 -19.95
CA VAL A 20 -32.43 19.36 -18.94
C VAL A 20 -32.71 18.00 -19.56
N LEU A 21 -32.11 17.75 -20.73
CA LEU A 21 -31.74 16.36 -21.06
C LEU A 21 -30.80 15.93 -19.97
N ALA A 22 -31.37 15.18 -19.02
CA ALA A 22 -30.64 14.41 -18.03
C ALA A 22 -29.28 14.07 -18.61
N GLN A 23 -28.22 14.64 -18.06
CA GLN A 23 -26.91 13.96 -18.12
C GLN A 23 -27.19 12.58 -17.54
N ARG A 24 -27.50 11.64 -18.41
CA ARG A 24 -27.56 10.22 -18.01
C ARG A 24 -26.21 9.96 -17.41
N SER A 25 -26.16 9.90 -16.09
CA SER A 25 -24.93 9.58 -15.40
C SER A 25 -24.44 8.30 -16.05
N GLU A 26 -23.25 8.36 -16.65
CA GLU A 26 -22.63 7.23 -17.32
C GLU A 26 -22.73 5.99 -16.42
N SER A 27 -23.12 4.84 -16.95
CA SER A 27 -23.29 3.63 -16.15
C SER A 27 -21.92 3.08 -15.70
N THR A 28 -21.89 2.36 -14.58
CA THR A 28 -20.69 1.64 -14.12
C THR A 28 -20.13 0.74 -15.22
N ALA A 29 -20.98 0.06 -15.97
CA ALA A 29 -20.56 -0.81 -17.09
C ALA A 29 -19.84 -0.01 -18.20
N SER A 30 -20.36 1.18 -18.58
CA SER A 30 -19.72 2.04 -19.57
C SER A 30 -18.37 2.56 -19.07
N LEU A 31 -18.29 2.98 -17.81
CA LEU A 31 -17.04 3.43 -17.19
C LEU A 31 -15.99 2.33 -17.15
N LEU A 32 -16.38 1.09 -16.82
CA LEU A 32 -15.46 -0.05 -16.80
C LEU A 32 -14.99 -0.45 -18.19
N LEU A 33 -15.84 -0.34 -19.21
CA LEU A 33 -15.43 -0.57 -20.60
C LEU A 33 -14.41 0.47 -21.08
N ARG A 34 -14.61 1.74 -20.71
CA ARG A 34 -13.61 2.81 -20.98
C ARG A 34 -12.31 2.56 -20.20
N PHE A 35 -12.43 2.18 -18.94
CA PHE A 35 -11.28 1.86 -18.09
C PHE A 35 -10.45 0.72 -18.68
N ASP A 36 -11.06 -0.34 -19.21
CA ASP A 36 -10.31 -1.45 -19.82
C ASP A 36 -9.59 -1.02 -21.10
N ASN A 37 -10.24 -0.19 -21.94
CA ASN A 37 -9.68 0.29 -23.21
C ASN A 37 -8.77 1.52 -23.08
N GLU A 38 -8.66 2.12 -21.90
CA GLU A 38 -7.76 3.24 -21.68
C GLU A 38 -6.31 2.78 -21.63
N HIS A 39 -5.41 3.54 -22.25
CA HIS A 39 -3.96 3.27 -22.29
C HIS A 39 -3.14 4.25 -21.46
N ASP A 40 -3.68 5.45 -21.22
CA ASP A 40 -3.06 6.42 -20.32
C ASP A 40 -3.34 6.05 -18.87
N LEU A 41 -2.28 5.82 -18.08
CA LEU A 41 -2.42 5.36 -16.69
C LEU A 41 -3.11 6.38 -15.80
N ALA A 42 -2.90 7.68 -16.03
CA ALA A 42 -3.55 8.72 -15.22
C ALA A 42 -5.05 8.82 -15.53
N ALA A 43 -5.42 8.72 -16.82
CA ALA A 43 -6.82 8.66 -17.25
C ALA A 43 -7.50 7.39 -16.74
N LYS A 44 -6.80 6.26 -16.77
CA LYS A 44 -7.27 4.98 -16.23
C LYS A 44 -7.53 5.07 -14.72
N GLU A 45 -6.61 5.68 -13.97
CA GLU A 45 -6.80 5.90 -12.52
C GLU A 45 -8.00 6.82 -12.23
N HIS A 46 -8.18 7.88 -13.01
CA HIS A 46 -9.34 8.76 -12.89
C HIS A 46 -10.67 8.01 -13.13
N LEU A 47 -10.71 7.14 -14.13
CA LEU A 47 -11.88 6.29 -14.39
C LEU A 47 -12.15 5.33 -13.24
N LEU A 48 -11.13 4.69 -12.68
CA LEU A 48 -11.27 3.82 -11.52
C LEU A 48 -11.82 4.57 -10.31
N LEU A 49 -11.27 5.75 -10.01
CA LEU A 49 -11.77 6.62 -8.92
C LEU A 49 -13.23 7.03 -9.17
N THR A 50 -13.59 7.32 -10.42
CA THR A 50 -14.98 7.65 -10.78
C THR A 50 -15.91 6.46 -10.51
N VAL A 51 -15.50 5.24 -10.88
CA VAL A 51 -16.27 4.02 -10.63
C VAL A 51 -16.44 3.79 -9.13
N THR A 52 -15.35 3.79 -8.36
CA THR A 52 -15.36 3.45 -6.93
C THR A 52 -16.11 4.49 -6.08
N ASN A 53 -16.04 5.78 -6.46
CA ASN A 53 -16.77 6.84 -5.77
C ASN A 53 -18.27 6.85 -6.10
N LYS A 54 -18.63 6.43 -7.32
CA LYS A 54 -20.01 6.48 -7.80
C LYS A 54 -20.81 5.25 -7.40
N ASP A 55 -20.18 4.09 -7.36
CA ASP A 55 -20.87 2.80 -7.21
C ASP A 55 -20.16 1.93 -6.18
N ALA A 56 -20.63 1.96 -4.93
CA ALA A 56 -20.12 1.08 -3.87
C ALA A 56 -20.33 -0.41 -4.18
N GLY A 57 -21.24 -0.75 -5.11
CA GLY A 57 -21.48 -2.11 -5.58
C GLY A 57 -20.60 -2.54 -6.75
N ALA A 58 -19.60 -1.74 -7.15
CA ALA A 58 -18.74 -2.03 -8.30
C ALA A 58 -17.73 -3.18 -8.07
N GLY A 59 -17.63 -3.74 -6.86
CA GLY A 59 -16.73 -4.85 -6.55
C GLY A 59 -16.89 -6.05 -7.50
N PRO A 60 -18.07 -6.68 -7.62
CA PRO A 60 -18.29 -7.80 -8.53
C PRO A 60 -18.04 -7.46 -10.02
N PRO A 61 -18.44 -6.31 -10.58
CA PRO A 61 -18.05 -5.90 -11.92
C PRO A 61 -16.54 -5.75 -12.11
N LEU A 62 -15.81 -5.16 -11.14
CA LEU A 62 -14.35 -5.06 -11.19
C LEU A 62 -13.66 -6.41 -11.16
N LEU A 63 -14.16 -7.36 -10.34
CA LEU A 63 -13.64 -8.72 -10.31
C LEU A 63 -13.78 -9.41 -11.67
N ARG A 64 -15.00 -9.41 -12.25
CA ARG A 64 -15.22 -10.00 -13.59
C ARG A 64 -14.32 -9.39 -14.65
N LEU A 65 -14.12 -8.08 -14.61
CA LEU A 65 -13.21 -7.40 -15.53
C LEU A 65 -11.77 -7.88 -15.32
N ALA A 66 -11.28 -7.91 -14.08
CA ALA A 66 -9.93 -8.34 -13.74
C ALA A 66 -9.65 -9.81 -14.16
N GLU A 67 -10.65 -10.68 -14.06
CA GLU A 67 -10.58 -12.09 -14.47
C GLU A 67 -10.54 -12.27 -15.99
N SER A 68 -11.22 -11.39 -16.74
CA SER A 68 -11.38 -11.52 -18.20
C SER A 68 -10.36 -10.74 -19.02
N THR A 69 -9.78 -9.67 -18.45
CA THR A 69 -8.85 -8.81 -19.19
C THR A 69 -7.48 -9.46 -19.41
N THR A 70 -6.90 -9.22 -20.58
CA THR A 70 -5.49 -9.56 -20.87
C THR A 70 -4.54 -8.42 -20.55
N ASN A 71 -5.06 -7.22 -20.19
CA ASN A 71 -4.28 -6.03 -19.88
C ASN A 71 -3.88 -6.09 -18.40
N SER A 72 -2.57 -6.18 -18.14
CA SER A 72 -2.04 -6.21 -16.77
C SER A 72 -2.34 -4.93 -15.99
N ASP A 73 -2.34 -3.76 -16.66
CA ASP A 73 -2.66 -2.48 -16.01
C ASP A 73 -4.12 -2.45 -15.52
N THR A 74 -5.04 -2.92 -16.34
CA THR A 74 -6.44 -3.07 -15.92
C THR A 74 -6.56 -4.02 -14.74
N ARG A 75 -5.83 -5.14 -14.77
CA ARG A 75 -5.89 -6.18 -13.74
C ARG A 75 -5.43 -5.66 -12.38
N TRP A 76 -4.23 -5.09 -12.30
CA TRP A 76 -3.73 -4.61 -11.01
C TRP A 76 -4.49 -3.38 -10.50
N MET A 77 -4.94 -2.48 -11.39
CA MET A 77 -5.77 -1.34 -10.98
C MET A 77 -7.15 -1.79 -10.47
N ALA A 78 -7.77 -2.80 -11.08
CA ALA A 78 -9.04 -3.34 -10.59
C ALA A 78 -8.89 -3.94 -9.18
N MET A 79 -7.74 -4.56 -8.84
CA MET A 79 -7.45 -5.03 -7.47
C MET A 79 -7.44 -3.87 -6.47
N ARG A 80 -6.82 -2.73 -6.82
CA ARG A 80 -6.86 -1.51 -6.00
C ARG A 80 -8.30 -1.00 -5.81
N GLY A 81 -9.10 -1.02 -6.86
CA GLY A 81 -10.51 -0.65 -6.79
C GLY A 81 -11.30 -1.56 -5.85
N MET A 82 -11.12 -2.87 -5.96
CA MET A 82 -11.75 -3.84 -5.06
C MET A 82 -11.33 -3.66 -3.60
N ALA A 83 -10.04 -3.39 -3.34
CA ALA A 83 -9.54 -3.08 -2.01
C ALA A 83 -10.15 -1.78 -1.45
N THR A 84 -10.25 -0.73 -2.27
CA THR A 84 -10.91 0.55 -1.91
C THR A 84 -12.38 0.34 -1.51
N LEU A 85 -13.08 -0.51 -2.25
CA LEU A 85 -14.49 -0.86 -1.99
C LEU A 85 -14.67 -1.87 -0.84
N ARG A 86 -13.58 -2.35 -0.23
CA ARG A 86 -13.62 -3.41 0.82
C ARG A 86 -14.30 -4.69 0.34
N TYR A 87 -14.19 -5.00 -0.94
CA TYR A 87 -14.81 -6.18 -1.55
C TYR A 87 -13.96 -7.44 -1.32
N THR A 88 -14.31 -8.22 -0.29
CA THR A 88 -13.53 -9.38 0.17
C THR A 88 -13.75 -10.65 -0.64
N ASP A 89 -14.84 -10.75 -1.42
CA ASP A 89 -15.12 -11.94 -2.25
C ASP A 89 -14.12 -12.12 -3.39
N CYS A 90 -13.28 -11.11 -3.64
CA CYS A 90 -12.15 -11.21 -4.59
C CYS A 90 -10.95 -12.00 -4.04
N ALA A 91 -10.97 -12.47 -2.79
CA ALA A 91 -9.83 -13.15 -2.17
C ALA A 91 -9.26 -14.32 -2.99
N PRO A 92 -10.05 -15.25 -3.56
CA PRO A 92 -9.50 -16.34 -4.39
C PRO A 92 -8.76 -15.84 -5.63
N PHE A 93 -9.27 -14.78 -6.27
CA PHE A 93 -8.63 -14.14 -7.42
C PHE A 93 -7.30 -13.47 -7.01
N LEU A 94 -7.27 -12.77 -5.88
CA LEU A 94 -6.04 -12.15 -5.37
C LEU A 94 -4.98 -13.20 -5.02
N GLU A 95 -5.36 -14.29 -4.37
CA GLU A 95 -4.43 -15.40 -4.06
C GLU A 95 -3.85 -16.05 -5.33
N ALA A 96 -4.67 -16.25 -6.36
CA ALA A 96 -4.21 -16.74 -7.66
C ALA A 96 -3.23 -15.75 -8.32
N SER A 97 -3.51 -14.46 -8.21
CA SER A 97 -2.72 -13.37 -8.79
C SER A 97 -1.35 -13.17 -8.12
N LEU A 98 -1.11 -13.74 -6.93
CA LEU A 98 0.23 -13.79 -6.33
C LEU A 98 1.25 -14.60 -7.17
N LYS A 99 0.78 -15.36 -8.16
CA LYS A 99 1.60 -16.15 -9.08
C LYS A 99 1.63 -15.58 -10.50
N ASP A 100 1.09 -14.38 -10.72
CA ASP A 100 1.08 -13.74 -12.02
C ASP A 100 2.51 -13.53 -12.54
N SER A 101 2.70 -13.61 -13.86
CA SER A 101 3.99 -13.33 -14.49
C SER A 101 4.43 -11.88 -14.33
N ASP A 102 3.48 -10.94 -14.24
CA ASP A 102 3.72 -9.52 -14.08
C ASP A 102 3.93 -9.17 -12.59
N ALA A 103 5.08 -8.56 -12.28
CA ALA A 103 5.43 -8.18 -10.91
C ALA A 103 4.48 -7.14 -10.30
N LEU A 104 3.95 -6.20 -11.12
CA LEU A 104 2.97 -5.21 -10.67
C LEU A 104 1.64 -5.88 -10.27
N VAL A 105 1.24 -6.92 -11.00
CA VAL A 105 0.04 -7.69 -10.64
C VAL A 105 0.27 -8.43 -9.31
N ARG A 106 1.41 -9.11 -9.13
CA ARG A 106 1.77 -9.77 -7.85
C ARG A 106 1.84 -8.80 -6.69
N SER A 107 2.49 -7.66 -6.90
CA SER A 107 2.63 -6.56 -5.94
C SER A 107 1.27 -6.07 -5.44
N ASN A 108 0.37 -5.72 -6.37
CA ASN A 108 -0.95 -5.21 -6.03
C ASN A 108 -1.88 -6.29 -5.45
N ALA A 109 -1.72 -7.56 -5.84
CA ALA A 109 -2.43 -8.67 -5.22
C ALA A 109 -2.03 -8.81 -3.73
N ALA A 110 -0.73 -8.80 -3.43
CA ALA A 110 -0.23 -8.85 -2.06
C ALA A 110 -0.74 -7.68 -1.23
N ARG A 111 -0.65 -6.45 -1.76
CA ARG A 111 -1.17 -5.24 -1.12
C ARG A 111 -2.66 -5.36 -0.83
N ALA A 112 -3.48 -5.74 -1.83
CA ALA A 112 -4.92 -5.86 -1.68
C ALA A 112 -5.32 -6.89 -0.61
N LEU A 113 -4.60 -8.02 -0.52
CA LEU A 113 -4.79 -9.02 0.54
C LEU A 113 -4.52 -8.44 1.94
N GLY A 114 -3.46 -7.63 2.07
CA GLY A 114 -3.16 -6.90 3.31
C GLY A 114 -4.22 -5.87 3.66
N ASP A 115 -4.58 -4.99 2.71
CA ASP A 115 -5.57 -3.92 2.89
C ASP A 115 -6.96 -4.47 3.28
N LEU A 116 -7.35 -5.60 2.69
CA LEU A 116 -8.60 -6.30 2.96
C LEU A 116 -8.55 -7.19 4.21
N ARG A 117 -7.39 -7.34 4.84
CA ARG A 117 -7.18 -8.21 6.01
C ARG A 117 -7.55 -9.68 5.75
N ILE A 118 -7.19 -10.22 4.58
CA ILE A 118 -7.47 -11.60 4.17
C ILE A 118 -6.45 -12.55 4.83
N GLY A 119 -6.68 -12.92 6.09
CA GLY A 119 -5.75 -13.72 6.90
C GLY A 119 -5.53 -15.16 6.39
N ASN A 120 -6.51 -15.77 5.72
CA ASN A 120 -6.38 -17.10 5.13
C ASN A 120 -5.41 -17.17 3.92
N ALA A 121 -5.03 -16.02 3.34
CA ALA A 121 -4.03 -15.93 2.29
C ALA A 121 -2.57 -16.07 2.78
N SER A 122 -2.34 -16.24 4.09
CA SER A 122 -1.01 -16.27 4.71
C SER A 122 -0.05 -17.22 4.02
N THR A 123 -0.48 -18.46 3.72
CA THR A 123 0.38 -19.46 3.06
C THR A 123 0.77 -19.02 1.64
N ALA A 124 -0.17 -18.46 0.88
CA ALA A 124 0.09 -17.99 -0.48
C ALA A 124 1.02 -16.77 -0.49
N LEU A 125 0.81 -15.83 0.45
CA LEU A 125 1.69 -14.66 0.64
C LEU A 125 3.11 -15.07 1.03
N LEU A 126 3.29 -16.02 1.94
CA LEU A 126 4.61 -16.53 2.32
C LEU A 126 5.31 -17.20 1.15
N ALA A 127 4.59 -18.02 0.36
CA ALA A 127 5.15 -18.67 -0.82
C ALA A 127 5.58 -17.65 -1.89
N MET A 128 4.75 -16.65 -2.15
CA MET A 128 5.08 -15.55 -3.05
C MET A 128 6.30 -14.78 -2.53
N PHE A 129 6.29 -14.35 -1.28
CA PHE A 129 7.39 -13.60 -0.67
C PHE A 129 8.72 -14.36 -0.71
N ALA A 130 8.71 -15.68 -0.47
CA ALA A 130 9.91 -16.50 -0.53
C ALA A 130 10.54 -16.50 -1.94
N ALA A 131 9.72 -16.65 -2.98
CA ALA A 131 10.18 -16.75 -4.37
C ALA A 131 10.48 -15.40 -5.04
N GLU A 132 9.96 -14.28 -4.50
CA GLU A 132 9.98 -12.97 -5.14
C GLU A 132 11.39 -12.36 -5.20
N GLN A 133 11.67 -11.68 -6.32
CA GLN A 133 12.92 -10.95 -6.56
C GLN A 133 12.66 -9.48 -6.95
N ASP A 134 11.43 -9.14 -7.35
CA ASP A 134 11.08 -7.77 -7.69
C ASP A 134 11.02 -6.91 -6.42
N PRO A 135 11.74 -5.77 -6.38
CA PRO A 135 11.83 -4.93 -5.18
C PRO A 135 10.49 -4.35 -4.73
N GLU A 136 9.61 -3.96 -5.65
CA GLU A 136 8.31 -3.40 -5.32
C GLU A 136 7.37 -4.49 -4.80
N ALA A 137 7.37 -5.66 -5.43
CA ALA A 137 6.57 -6.78 -4.97
C ALA A 137 7.01 -7.27 -3.57
N ILE A 138 8.31 -7.25 -3.25
CA ILE A 138 8.85 -7.50 -1.91
C ILE A 138 8.33 -6.47 -0.90
N GLN A 139 8.32 -5.18 -1.26
CA GLN A 139 7.83 -4.12 -0.36
C GLN A 139 6.35 -4.33 -0.03
N GLN A 140 5.51 -4.54 -1.04
CA GLN A 140 4.07 -4.71 -0.84
C GLN A 140 3.74 -6.01 -0.10
N ALA A 141 4.46 -7.09 -0.41
CA ALA A 141 4.30 -8.35 0.33
C ALA A 141 4.75 -8.21 1.79
N SER A 142 5.87 -7.51 2.07
CA SER A 142 6.29 -7.21 3.44
C SER A 142 5.24 -6.43 4.21
N ALA A 143 4.65 -5.41 3.59
CA ALA A 143 3.57 -4.62 4.20
C ALA A 143 2.34 -5.50 4.49
N ALA A 144 1.93 -6.36 3.55
CA ALA A 144 0.81 -7.28 3.75
C ALA A 144 1.07 -8.26 4.90
N LEU A 145 2.29 -8.82 4.98
CA LEU A 145 2.70 -9.72 6.07
C LEU A 145 2.64 -9.02 7.43
N GLN A 146 3.06 -7.75 7.51
CA GLN A 146 2.93 -6.93 8.72
C GLN A 146 1.46 -6.67 9.07
N MET A 147 0.65 -6.22 8.11
CA MET A 147 -0.77 -5.92 8.32
C MET A 147 -1.55 -7.14 8.84
N LEU A 148 -1.12 -8.34 8.46
CA LEU A 148 -1.75 -9.61 8.83
C LEU A 148 -1.07 -10.29 10.04
N ASP A 149 -0.04 -9.68 10.65
CA ASP A 149 0.76 -10.22 11.77
C ASP A 149 1.32 -11.63 11.49
N ILE A 150 1.84 -11.85 10.25
CA ILE A 150 2.33 -13.17 9.83
C ILE A 150 3.79 -13.36 10.29
N LYS A 151 3.99 -13.75 11.53
CA LYS A 151 5.32 -13.96 12.15
C LYS A 151 6.13 -15.06 11.47
N ALA A 152 5.49 -16.00 10.78
CA ALA A 152 6.17 -17.01 9.98
C ALA A 152 7.03 -16.44 8.84
N ALA A 153 6.87 -15.15 8.49
CA ALA A 153 7.70 -14.44 7.52
C ALA A 153 9.12 -14.10 8.05
N VAL A 154 9.32 -14.06 9.36
CA VAL A 154 10.58 -13.59 9.98
C VAL A 154 11.83 -14.29 9.44
N PRO A 155 11.89 -15.62 9.29
CA PRO A 155 13.03 -16.27 8.69
C PRO A 155 13.32 -15.81 7.26
N LEU A 156 12.29 -15.65 6.45
CA LEU A 156 12.40 -15.18 5.05
C LEU A 156 12.86 -13.73 4.98
N ILE A 157 12.37 -12.87 5.89
CA ILE A 157 12.81 -11.47 5.99
C ILE A 157 14.30 -11.41 6.32
N ARG A 158 14.78 -12.22 7.28
CA ARG A 158 16.19 -12.29 7.64
C ARG A 158 17.07 -12.71 6.46
N GLU A 159 16.59 -13.65 5.65
CA GLU A 159 17.31 -14.14 4.46
C GLU A 159 17.39 -13.05 3.38
N LYS A 160 16.29 -12.32 3.14
CA LYS A 160 16.23 -11.28 2.11
C LYS A 160 16.93 -9.98 2.50
N LEU A 161 17.00 -9.67 3.77
CA LEU A 161 17.53 -8.39 4.28
C LEU A 161 18.95 -8.05 3.76
N PRO A 162 19.93 -8.96 3.71
CA PRO A 162 21.24 -8.66 3.15
C PRO A 162 21.28 -8.57 1.62
N VAL A 163 20.26 -9.11 0.92
CA VAL A 163 20.21 -9.17 -0.54
C VAL A 163 19.73 -7.86 -1.13
N PHE A 164 18.72 -7.23 -0.51
CA PHE A 164 18.13 -6.00 -1.00
C PHE A 164 18.82 -4.76 -0.43
N THR A 165 18.71 -3.63 -1.14
CA THR A 165 19.28 -2.32 -0.76
C THR A 165 18.23 -1.22 -0.88
N GLY A 166 18.56 0.00 -0.45
CA GLY A 166 17.69 1.16 -0.57
C GLY A 166 16.36 0.97 0.15
N GLN A 167 15.30 1.49 -0.43
CA GLN A 167 13.97 1.49 0.16
C GLN A 167 13.44 0.08 0.47
N THR A 168 13.75 -0.91 -0.36
CA THR A 168 13.32 -2.29 -0.10
C THR A 168 13.92 -2.84 1.19
N ARG A 169 15.20 -2.54 1.47
CA ARG A 169 15.83 -2.88 2.74
C ARG A 169 15.15 -2.20 3.92
N GLU A 170 14.79 -0.93 3.81
CA GLU A 170 14.06 -0.21 4.85
C GLU A 170 12.74 -0.89 5.20
N TRP A 171 11.97 -1.28 4.18
CA TRP A 171 10.72 -2.04 4.38
C TRP A 171 10.95 -3.39 5.07
N LEU A 172 12.03 -4.11 4.71
CA LEU A 172 12.38 -5.38 5.36
C LEU A 172 12.81 -5.19 6.82
N ILE A 173 13.57 -4.12 7.12
CA ILE A 173 13.95 -3.76 8.48
C ILE A 173 12.70 -3.41 9.30
N GLY A 174 11.80 -2.59 8.76
CA GLY A 174 10.54 -2.25 9.40
C GLY A 174 9.67 -3.49 9.67
N ALA A 175 9.58 -4.39 8.69
CA ALA A 175 8.87 -5.66 8.86
C ALA A 175 9.48 -6.52 9.97
N LEU A 176 10.81 -6.56 10.06
CA LEU A 176 11.51 -7.29 11.12
C LEU A 176 11.30 -6.62 12.49
N GLY A 177 11.23 -5.29 12.54
CA GLY A 177 10.89 -4.54 13.76
C GLY A 177 9.49 -4.88 14.28
N MET A 178 8.51 -5.03 13.40
CA MET A 178 7.12 -5.32 13.80
C MET A 178 6.85 -6.82 14.06
N LEU A 179 7.41 -7.71 13.24
CA LEU A 179 7.12 -9.14 13.28
C LEU A 179 8.15 -9.96 14.07
N GLY A 180 9.37 -9.42 14.20
CA GLY A 180 10.51 -10.09 14.80
C GLY A 180 10.48 -10.12 16.32
N SER A 181 11.66 -10.26 16.89
CA SER A 181 11.88 -10.35 18.32
C SER A 181 13.17 -9.63 18.71
N ILE A 182 13.37 -9.47 20.00
CA ILE A 182 14.62 -8.92 20.57
C ILE A 182 15.89 -9.59 20.01
N ARG A 183 15.80 -10.86 19.57
CA ARG A 183 16.91 -11.61 18.97
C ARG A 183 17.33 -11.10 17.60
N ASP A 184 16.51 -10.25 16.98
CA ASP A 184 16.77 -9.65 15.66
C ASP A 184 17.59 -8.35 15.76
N VAL A 185 17.68 -7.79 16.97
CA VAL A 185 18.41 -6.53 17.21
C VAL A 185 19.85 -6.57 16.69
N PRO A 186 20.67 -7.64 16.92
CA PRO A 186 22.04 -7.68 16.38
C PRO A 186 22.11 -7.61 14.86
N LEU A 187 21.17 -8.26 14.15
CA LEU A 187 21.08 -8.22 12.69
C LEU A 187 20.73 -6.81 12.22
N ILE A 188 19.69 -6.21 12.81
CA ILE A 188 19.22 -4.87 12.49
C ILE A 188 20.27 -3.80 12.79
N ALA A 189 20.98 -3.94 13.93
CA ALA A 189 22.01 -3.01 14.33
C ALA A 189 23.20 -2.95 13.36
N GLY A 190 23.41 -3.98 12.55
CA GLY A 190 24.37 -3.97 11.45
C GLY A 190 24.10 -2.93 10.38
N TYR A 191 22.87 -2.38 10.33
CA TYR A 191 22.43 -1.36 9.37
C TYR A 191 22.35 0.07 9.96
N LEU A 192 22.69 0.25 11.24
CA LEU A 192 22.69 1.58 11.87
C LEU A 192 23.67 2.57 11.21
N ASP A 193 24.74 2.08 10.61
CA ASP A 193 25.76 2.90 9.94
C ASP A 193 25.45 3.12 8.44
N ASP A 194 24.40 2.50 7.91
CA ASP A 194 23.96 2.69 6.53
C ASP A 194 23.17 4.01 6.43
N ASP A 195 23.54 4.87 5.48
CA ASP A 195 22.96 6.22 5.34
C ASP A 195 21.47 6.20 5.00
N VAL A 196 21.01 5.16 4.32
CA VAL A 196 19.60 4.99 3.91
C VAL A 196 18.82 4.24 4.99
N SER A 197 19.36 3.13 5.47
CA SER A 197 18.64 2.20 6.36
C SER A 197 18.77 2.53 7.85
N GLY A 198 19.67 3.44 8.25
CA GLY A 198 19.98 3.73 9.66
C GLY A 198 18.78 4.21 10.48
N MET A 199 17.88 4.99 9.88
CA MET A 199 16.65 5.42 10.56
C MET A 199 15.68 4.24 10.77
N ALA A 200 15.46 3.43 9.74
CA ALA A 200 14.61 2.25 9.83
C ALA A 200 15.16 1.26 10.89
N ALA A 201 16.49 1.08 10.93
CA ALA A 201 17.16 0.26 11.94
C ALA A 201 16.97 0.81 13.35
N THR A 202 17.07 2.13 13.53
CA THR A 202 16.85 2.80 14.82
C THR A 202 15.42 2.56 15.33
N GLU A 203 14.43 2.72 14.45
CA GLU A 203 13.02 2.51 14.80
C GLU A 203 12.74 1.04 15.14
N ALA A 204 13.22 0.12 14.31
CA ALA A 204 13.06 -1.31 14.56
C ALA A 204 13.70 -1.76 15.88
N ILE A 205 14.88 -1.22 16.25
CA ILE A 205 15.51 -1.50 17.55
C ILE A 205 14.68 -0.90 18.68
N ARG A 206 14.13 0.31 18.51
CA ARG A 206 13.23 0.91 19.50
C ARG A 206 12.05 0.01 19.81
N GLU A 207 11.38 -0.49 18.77
CA GLU A 207 10.22 -1.40 18.90
C GLU A 207 10.61 -2.70 19.60
N LEU A 208 11.69 -3.34 19.16
CA LEU A 208 12.07 -4.67 19.64
C LEU A 208 12.70 -4.64 21.06
N ALA A 209 13.51 -3.65 21.35
CA ALA A 209 14.23 -3.53 22.63
C ALA A 209 13.49 -2.70 23.67
N GLY A 210 12.43 -1.98 23.27
CA GLY A 210 11.68 -1.08 24.17
C GLY A 210 12.50 0.10 24.68
N VAL A 211 13.55 0.52 23.94
CA VAL A 211 14.44 1.62 24.32
C VAL A 211 14.09 2.90 23.57
N SER A 212 14.24 4.05 24.24
CA SER A 212 14.01 5.34 23.60
C SER A 212 15.33 6.02 23.25
N PHE A 213 15.44 6.47 22.00
CA PHE A 213 16.61 7.21 21.51
C PHE A 213 16.33 8.74 21.37
N GLY A 214 15.28 9.21 22.01
CA GLY A 214 14.79 10.58 21.90
C GLY A 214 13.57 10.72 20.97
N PRO A 215 13.05 11.95 20.80
CA PRO A 215 11.93 12.20 19.90
C PRO A 215 12.38 11.94 18.46
N LEU A 216 11.49 11.30 17.66
CA LEU A 216 11.73 11.13 16.23
C LEU A 216 11.85 12.49 15.57
N SER A 217 12.96 12.73 14.88
CA SER A 217 13.04 13.89 14.01
C SER A 217 12.13 13.66 12.81
N LEU A 218 11.26 14.63 12.51
CA LEU A 218 10.37 14.60 11.35
C LEU A 218 11.13 14.80 10.01
N SER A 219 12.46 14.71 10.03
CA SER A 219 13.28 14.79 8.82
C SER A 219 13.09 13.53 7.99
N THR A 220 12.15 13.58 7.05
CA THR A 220 11.85 12.51 6.09
C THR A 220 12.97 12.27 5.05
N ASN A 221 14.02 13.08 5.07
CA ASN A 221 15.20 12.93 4.20
C ASN A 221 16.42 12.79 5.11
N GLY A 222 17.08 11.66 5.07
CA GLY A 222 18.28 11.35 5.86
C GLY A 222 19.11 12.59 6.16
N GLY A 223 19.27 12.91 7.43
CA GLY A 223 19.92 14.04 8.06
C GLY A 223 20.18 15.29 7.21
N VAL A 224 19.85 16.47 7.75
CA VAL A 224 20.22 17.73 7.09
C VAL A 224 21.76 17.75 6.96
N ASN A 225 22.27 17.94 5.74
CA ASN A 225 23.71 18.00 5.39
C ASN A 225 24.51 16.68 5.50
N GLY A 226 23.88 15.51 5.29
CA GLY A 226 24.59 14.22 5.27
C GLY A 226 24.99 13.69 6.67
N TYR A 227 24.48 14.27 7.75
CA TYR A 227 24.63 13.75 9.10
C TYR A 227 23.44 12.86 9.48
N PRO A 228 23.70 11.70 10.11
CA PRO A 228 22.61 10.88 10.63
C PRO A 228 21.83 11.64 11.70
N PRO A 229 20.51 11.41 11.81
CA PRO A 229 19.69 12.01 12.85
C PRO A 229 20.22 11.74 14.26
N PRO A 230 20.00 12.64 15.25
CA PRO A 230 20.46 12.47 16.63
C PRO A 230 20.04 11.14 17.26
N GLU A 231 18.82 10.67 16.96
CA GLU A 231 18.30 9.39 17.42
C GLU A 231 19.08 8.19 16.86
N THR A 232 19.52 8.26 15.60
CA THR A 232 20.39 7.22 15.01
C THR A 232 21.76 7.22 15.63
N LEU A 233 22.33 8.39 15.95
CA LEU A 233 23.58 8.47 16.70
C LEU A 233 23.43 7.89 18.11
N ALA A 234 22.31 8.16 18.79
CA ALA A 234 22.00 7.59 20.09
C ALA A 234 21.86 6.06 20.03
N ALA A 235 21.17 5.55 18.99
CA ALA A 235 21.04 4.10 18.77
C ALA A 235 22.40 3.43 18.50
N ARG A 236 23.29 4.04 17.71
CA ARG A 236 24.68 3.57 17.50
C ARG A 236 25.46 3.51 18.80
N ALA A 237 25.39 4.56 19.61
CA ALA A 237 26.07 4.60 20.91
C ALA A 237 25.54 3.54 21.85
N TRP A 238 24.22 3.40 21.94
CA TRP A 238 23.57 2.36 22.73
C TRP A 238 24.00 0.96 22.29
N TRP A 239 23.93 0.66 20.99
CA TRP A 239 24.36 -0.64 20.48
C TRP A 239 25.83 -0.93 20.78
N LYS A 240 26.71 0.07 20.60
CA LYS A 240 28.13 -0.08 20.88
C LYS A 240 28.41 -0.50 22.35
N SER A 241 27.60 -0.01 23.31
CA SER A 241 27.75 -0.34 24.72
C SER A 241 27.12 -1.68 25.11
N HIS A 242 26.12 -2.18 24.36
CA HIS A 242 25.36 -3.38 24.73
C HIS A 242 25.70 -4.63 23.91
N LYS A 243 26.32 -4.47 22.73
CA LYS A 243 26.54 -5.58 21.77
C LYS A 243 27.36 -6.75 22.33
N VAL A 244 28.24 -6.49 23.30
CA VAL A 244 29.13 -7.53 23.89
C VAL A 244 28.35 -8.46 24.81
N GLU A 245 27.35 -7.94 25.49
CA GLU A 245 26.54 -8.67 26.48
C GLU A 245 25.22 -9.21 25.89
N TRP A 246 24.96 -8.86 24.63
CA TRP A 246 23.76 -9.31 23.94
C TRP A 246 23.83 -10.82 23.62
N PRO A 247 22.76 -11.62 23.91
CA PRO A 247 21.43 -11.29 24.43
C PRO A 247 21.27 -11.40 25.95
N HIS A 248 22.33 -11.43 26.72
CA HIS A 248 22.30 -11.66 28.17
C HIS A 248 22.20 -10.36 28.99
N CYS A 249 21.98 -9.23 28.32
CA CYS A 249 21.84 -7.94 28.99
C CYS A 249 20.41 -7.79 29.56
N ASP A 250 20.28 -7.78 30.90
CA ASP A 250 18.97 -7.63 31.58
C ASP A 250 18.30 -6.27 31.27
N ASP A 251 19.08 -5.23 30.98
CA ASP A 251 18.59 -3.89 30.61
C ASP A 251 18.17 -3.79 29.13
N CYS A 252 18.48 -4.80 28.30
CA CYS A 252 18.15 -4.83 26.89
C CYS A 252 16.78 -5.46 26.61
N HIS A 253 16.09 -5.96 27.62
CA HIS A 253 14.74 -6.50 27.51
C HIS A 253 13.71 -5.43 27.89
N PRO A 254 12.60 -5.32 27.15
CA PRO A 254 11.52 -4.44 27.56
C PRO A 254 11.06 -4.83 28.96
N LYS A 255 11.12 -3.86 29.89
CA LYS A 255 10.54 -4.05 31.21
C LYS A 255 9.05 -4.32 30.98
N SER A 256 8.62 -5.52 31.32
CA SER A 256 7.18 -5.86 31.26
C SER A 256 6.44 -4.79 32.05
N SER A 257 5.62 -3.97 31.38
CA SER A 257 4.66 -3.09 32.03
C SER A 257 3.74 -3.97 32.86
N ARG A 258 3.91 -3.87 34.18
CA ARG A 258 2.95 -4.42 35.16
C ARG A 258 1.70 -3.58 35.16
#